data_872e07cd6e5054a449a6258cc49e8435
#
_entry.id   872e07cd6e5054a449a6258cc49e8435
#
_cell.length_a   1.000
_cell.length_b   1.000
_cell.length_c   1.000
_cell.angle_alpha   90.00
_cell.angle_beta   90.00
_cell.angle_gamma   90.00
#
_symmetry.space_group_name_H-M   'P 1'
#
loop_
_entity.id
_entity.type
_entity.pdbx_description
1 polymer ?
#
loop_
_entity_poly.entity_id
_entity_poly.type
_entity_poly.pdbx_seq_one_letter_code
_entity_poly.pdbx_strand_id
1 'polypeptide(L)'
;LTTVNINPFSFRLAGNPFSLTANVKTPISDPDFKAEAKGILNLGMIKQVYPLGDMELNGTIDADMQMSGRLSYIEKEEYERMQASGTIGLTGMKLKMKDMPDVEIKKSLFTFTPKYLQLSETTVNIGKNDITADSRFENYIGYALKGTTLKGNLNIRSNYFNLNDFMAASADDATASETASTDSVATAATGIMEVPRNIDFQMDANLKQVLFDKMSFNNMNGKLVVKDGKV
;
A
#
# COMPACT_ATOMS: atom_id res chain seq x y z
N LEU A 1 -24.31 19.30 -11.45
CA LEU A 1 -23.17 19.07 -10.51
C LEU A 1 -23.33 17.66 -9.97
N THR A 2 -22.43 16.75 -10.32
CA THR A 2 -22.46 15.38 -9.81
C THR A 2 -21.85 15.37 -8.40
N THR A 3 -22.54 14.77 -7.44
CA THR A 3 -22.05 14.61 -6.07
C THR A 3 -22.20 13.14 -5.69
N VAL A 4 -21.17 12.56 -5.12
CA VAL A 4 -21.18 11.24 -4.51
C VAL A 4 -21.07 11.43 -3.00
N ASN A 5 -22.05 10.94 -2.26
CA ASN A 5 -22.08 11.04 -0.81
C ASN A 5 -22.07 9.63 -0.21
N ILE A 6 -21.12 9.39 0.66
CA ILE A 6 -21.20 8.35 1.66
C ILE A 6 -21.57 9.09 2.95
N ASN A 7 -22.85 9.07 3.32
CA ASN A 7 -23.30 9.54 4.62
C ASN A 7 -22.65 8.69 5.71
N PRO A 8 -22.58 9.13 6.97
CA PRO A 8 -21.88 8.37 8.00
C PRO A 8 -22.25 6.90 7.93
N PHE A 9 -21.35 6.10 7.37
CA PHE A 9 -21.44 4.65 7.45
C PHE A 9 -20.87 4.27 8.81
N SER A 10 -21.74 4.14 9.80
CA SER A 10 -21.34 3.84 11.17
C SER A 10 -21.85 2.47 11.55
N PHE A 11 -20.98 1.69 12.14
CA PHE A 11 -21.34 0.38 12.67
C PHE A 11 -20.53 0.08 13.93
N ARG A 12 -20.94 -0.94 14.66
CA ARG A 12 -20.18 -1.50 15.77
C ARG A 12 -19.80 -2.92 15.44
N LEU A 13 -18.52 -3.22 15.51
CA LEU A 13 -18.00 -4.57 15.34
C LEU A 13 -17.28 -5.00 16.60
N ALA A 14 -17.71 -6.08 17.23
CA ALA A 14 -17.20 -6.55 18.53
C ALA A 14 -17.19 -5.45 19.61
N GLY A 15 -18.25 -4.62 19.65
CA GLY A 15 -18.38 -3.52 20.61
C GLY A 15 -17.62 -2.24 20.24
N ASN A 16 -16.70 -2.29 19.28
CA ASN A 16 -15.93 -1.12 18.85
C ASN A 16 -16.73 -0.31 17.82
N PRO A 17 -16.91 1.00 18.00
CA PRO A 17 -17.53 1.86 17.01
C PRO A 17 -16.52 2.16 15.88
N PHE A 18 -17.00 2.15 14.65
CA PHE A 18 -16.29 2.63 13.49
C PHE A 18 -17.21 3.49 12.64
N SER A 19 -16.70 4.60 12.13
CA SER A 19 -17.41 5.49 11.25
C SER A 19 -16.56 5.89 10.05
N LEU A 20 -17.19 5.94 8.89
CA LEU A 20 -16.62 6.42 7.64
C LEU A 20 -17.58 7.42 7.03
N THR A 21 -17.09 8.58 6.65
CA THR A 21 -17.81 9.60 5.90
C THR A 21 -17.02 9.96 4.67
N ALA A 22 -17.64 10.05 3.51
CA ALA A 22 -16.99 10.59 2.34
C ALA A 22 -18.01 11.39 1.50
N ASN A 23 -17.56 12.53 1.00
CA ASN A 23 -18.30 13.38 0.08
C ASN A 23 -17.36 13.78 -1.04
N VAL A 24 -17.77 13.60 -2.28
CA VAL A 24 -17.03 14.02 -3.46
C VAL A 24 -17.96 14.77 -4.38
N LYS A 25 -17.68 16.03 -4.62
CA LYS A 25 -18.35 16.87 -5.63
C LYS A 25 -17.49 16.92 -6.88
N THR A 26 -18.13 17.05 -8.05
CA THR A 26 -17.45 17.15 -9.35
C THR A 26 -16.36 16.08 -9.58
N PRO A 27 -16.66 14.77 -9.41
CA PRO A 27 -15.65 13.71 -9.38
C PRO A 27 -14.88 13.53 -10.70
N ILE A 28 -15.40 14.03 -11.81
CA ILE A 28 -14.80 13.88 -13.14
C ILE A 28 -13.85 15.04 -13.48
N SER A 29 -14.24 16.28 -13.16
CA SER A 29 -13.50 17.47 -13.58
C SER A 29 -12.45 17.91 -12.55
N ASP A 30 -12.89 18.38 -11.40
CA ASP A 30 -12.04 18.82 -10.29
C ASP A 30 -12.66 18.31 -8.99
N PRO A 31 -12.32 17.10 -8.55
CA PRO A 31 -12.88 16.53 -7.33
C PRO A 31 -12.65 17.42 -6.11
N ASP A 32 -13.78 17.92 -5.55
CA ASP A 32 -13.82 18.57 -4.25
C ASP A 32 -14.28 17.50 -3.24
N PHE A 33 -13.40 17.07 -2.37
CA PHE A 33 -13.61 15.92 -1.51
C PHE A 33 -13.49 16.26 -0.03
N LYS A 34 -14.25 15.53 0.76
CA LYS A 34 -14.10 15.44 2.20
C LYS A 34 -14.24 13.98 2.61
N ALA A 35 -13.29 13.47 3.37
CA ALA A 35 -13.32 12.12 3.92
C ALA A 35 -12.91 12.15 5.39
N GLU A 36 -13.54 11.30 6.19
CA GLU A 36 -13.26 11.15 7.61
C GLU A 36 -13.43 9.67 7.98
N ALA A 37 -12.45 9.10 8.67
CA ALA A 37 -12.52 7.74 9.19
C ALA A 37 -12.09 7.75 10.65
N LYS A 38 -12.91 7.16 11.52
CA LYS A 38 -12.65 7.13 12.96
C LYS A 38 -13.15 5.86 13.61
N GLY A 39 -12.29 5.26 14.42
CA GLY A 39 -12.64 4.11 15.25
C GLY A 39 -11.73 2.91 15.01
N ILE A 40 -12.09 1.81 15.67
CA ILE A 40 -11.34 0.56 15.65
C ILE A 40 -12.12 -0.50 14.88
N LEU A 41 -11.47 -1.09 13.87
CA LEU A 41 -12.04 -2.18 13.07
C LEU A 41 -11.23 -3.46 13.29
N ASN A 42 -11.88 -4.47 13.85
CA ASN A 42 -11.30 -5.81 13.98
C ASN A 42 -11.66 -6.65 12.76
N LEU A 43 -10.65 -6.96 11.94
CA LEU A 43 -10.82 -7.67 10.67
C LEU A 43 -11.17 -9.14 10.84
N GLY A 44 -10.76 -9.77 11.94
CA GLY A 44 -11.14 -11.16 12.24
C GLY A 44 -12.65 -11.38 12.39
N MET A 45 -13.39 -10.31 12.66
CA MET A 45 -14.85 -10.37 12.76
C MET A 45 -15.56 -10.23 11.41
N ILE A 46 -14.85 -9.82 10.35
CA ILE A 46 -15.45 -9.63 9.01
C ILE A 46 -15.98 -10.95 8.46
N LYS A 47 -15.33 -12.06 8.77
CA LYS A 47 -15.81 -13.41 8.38
C LYS A 47 -17.26 -13.70 8.82
N GLN A 48 -17.72 -13.07 9.90
CA GLN A 48 -19.07 -13.31 10.43
C GLN A 48 -20.15 -12.60 9.60
N VAL A 49 -19.78 -11.56 8.86
CA VAL A 49 -20.70 -10.72 8.08
C VAL A 49 -20.50 -10.82 6.57
N TYR A 50 -19.32 -11.26 6.15
CA TYR A 50 -18.96 -11.42 4.74
C TYR A 50 -18.15 -12.69 4.52
N PRO A 51 -18.57 -13.58 3.60
CA PRO A 51 -17.83 -14.80 3.30
C PRO A 51 -16.52 -14.47 2.58
N LEU A 52 -15.39 -14.79 3.21
CA LEU A 52 -14.06 -14.56 2.65
C LEU A 52 -13.52 -15.74 1.84
N GLY A 53 -14.33 -16.82 1.65
CA GLY A 53 -13.87 -18.06 1.03
C GLY A 53 -12.69 -18.65 1.81
N ASP A 54 -11.65 -19.05 1.09
CA ASP A 54 -10.43 -19.65 1.66
C ASP A 54 -9.45 -18.61 2.23
N MET A 55 -9.80 -17.31 2.19
CA MET A 55 -8.97 -16.24 2.73
C MET A 55 -9.11 -16.15 4.25
N GLU A 56 -7.98 -16.13 4.95
CA GLU A 56 -7.91 -15.75 6.36
C GLU A 56 -7.46 -14.31 6.51
N LEU A 57 -8.30 -13.49 7.14
CA LEU A 57 -8.02 -12.09 7.43
C LEU A 57 -8.22 -11.84 8.92
N ASN A 58 -7.18 -11.37 9.59
CA ASN A 58 -7.19 -11.01 11.01
C ASN A 58 -6.44 -9.70 11.21
N GLY A 59 -6.55 -9.12 12.40
CA GLY A 59 -5.87 -7.91 12.81
C GLY A 59 -6.80 -6.76 13.11
N THR A 60 -6.21 -5.63 13.45
CA THR A 60 -6.94 -4.43 13.87
C THR A 60 -6.48 -3.24 13.06
N ILE A 61 -7.44 -2.44 12.58
CA ILE A 61 -7.23 -1.11 12.04
C ILE A 61 -7.74 -0.11 13.07
N ASP A 62 -6.88 0.80 13.49
CA ASP A 62 -7.21 1.96 14.32
C ASP A 62 -7.11 3.21 13.45
N ALA A 63 -8.23 3.88 13.21
CA ALA A 63 -8.31 5.04 12.32
C ALA A 63 -8.78 6.27 13.10
N ASP A 64 -8.05 7.35 12.95
CA ASP A 64 -8.45 8.71 13.33
C ASP A 64 -7.86 9.68 12.29
N MET A 65 -8.54 9.80 11.14
CA MET A 65 -8.05 10.60 10.04
C MET A 65 -9.16 11.43 9.42
N GLN A 66 -8.79 12.61 8.96
CA GLN A 66 -9.65 13.49 8.16
C GLN A 66 -8.86 14.09 7.00
N MET A 67 -9.56 14.26 5.89
CA MET A 67 -8.99 14.81 4.67
C MET A 67 -10.05 15.62 3.93
N SER A 68 -9.71 16.82 3.46
CA SER A 68 -10.57 17.61 2.58
C SER A 68 -9.78 18.53 1.68
N GLY A 69 -10.34 18.87 0.53
CA GLY A 69 -9.75 19.77 -0.44
C GLY A 69 -10.21 19.53 -1.85
N ARG A 70 -9.52 20.15 -2.79
CA ARG A 70 -9.72 19.95 -4.22
C ARG A 70 -8.49 19.35 -4.86
N LEU A 71 -8.70 18.53 -5.87
CA LEU A 71 -7.59 17.95 -6.60
C LEU A 71 -6.74 19.02 -7.30
N SER A 72 -7.36 20.08 -7.83
CA SER A 72 -6.64 21.22 -8.42
C SER A 72 -5.67 21.92 -7.46
N TYR A 73 -5.89 21.84 -6.14
CA TYR A 73 -4.95 22.38 -5.16
C TYR A 73 -3.65 21.58 -5.12
N ILE A 74 -3.75 20.26 -5.27
CA ILE A 74 -2.58 19.37 -5.34
C ILE A 74 -1.81 19.60 -6.63
N GLU A 75 -2.53 19.71 -7.76
CA GLU A 75 -1.92 19.95 -9.08
C GLU A 75 -1.17 21.27 -9.15
N LYS A 76 -1.60 22.26 -8.38
CA LYS A 76 -0.97 23.60 -8.29
C LYS A 76 -0.01 23.74 -7.11
N GLU A 77 0.23 22.66 -6.36
CA GLU A 77 1.04 22.65 -5.14
C GLU A 77 0.53 23.62 -4.04
N GLU A 78 -0.77 23.97 -4.08
CA GLU A 78 -1.43 24.83 -3.09
C GLU A 78 -1.83 24.03 -1.83
N TYR A 79 -0.88 23.33 -1.22
CA TYR A 79 -1.12 22.41 -0.09
C TYR A 79 -1.70 23.08 1.15
N GLU A 80 -1.48 24.35 1.33
CA GLU A 80 -2.06 25.16 2.44
C GLU A 80 -3.58 25.26 2.36
N ARG A 81 -4.16 25.01 1.19
CA ARG A 81 -5.62 24.98 0.96
C ARG A 81 -6.22 23.60 1.22
N MET A 82 -5.38 22.59 1.45
CA MET A 82 -5.77 21.24 1.77
C MET A 82 -5.79 21.03 3.27
N GLN A 83 -6.68 20.18 3.73
CA GLN A 83 -6.66 19.61 5.07
C GLN A 83 -6.42 18.11 4.95
N ALA A 84 -5.41 17.62 5.62
CA ALA A 84 -5.19 16.20 5.80
C ALA A 84 -4.44 16.02 7.13
N SER A 85 -5.02 15.27 8.01
CA SER A 85 -4.42 15.00 9.32
C SER A 85 -4.94 13.70 9.89
N GLY A 86 -4.18 13.16 10.84
CA GLY A 86 -4.56 11.97 11.56
C GLY A 86 -3.70 10.77 11.22
N THR A 87 -4.13 9.63 11.70
CA THR A 87 -3.39 8.38 11.61
C THR A 87 -4.28 7.20 11.26
N ILE A 88 -3.66 6.20 10.63
CA ILE A 88 -4.20 4.85 10.52
C ILE A 88 -3.14 3.89 11.04
N GLY A 89 -3.44 3.20 12.13
CA GLY A 89 -2.62 2.15 12.71
C GLY A 89 -3.09 0.77 12.29
N LEU A 90 -2.15 -0.10 11.90
CA LEU A 90 -2.39 -1.52 11.66
C LEU A 90 -1.68 -2.32 12.73
N THR A 91 -2.35 -3.29 13.34
CA THR A 91 -1.76 -4.16 14.36
C THR A 91 -2.20 -5.60 14.17
N GLY A 92 -1.24 -6.52 14.15
CA GLY A 92 -1.47 -7.95 14.08
C GLY A 92 -2.26 -8.38 12.85
N MET A 93 -2.08 -7.67 11.73
CA MET A 93 -2.72 -8.02 10.46
C MET A 93 -2.15 -9.33 9.96
N LYS A 94 -3.01 -10.30 9.69
CA LYS A 94 -2.64 -11.57 9.08
C LYS A 94 -3.51 -11.81 7.87
N LEU A 95 -2.87 -12.03 6.75
CA LEU A 95 -3.49 -12.39 5.49
C LEU A 95 -2.91 -13.72 5.04
N LYS A 96 -3.77 -14.72 4.92
CA LYS A 96 -3.44 -15.99 4.30
C LYS A 96 -4.33 -16.21 3.11
N MET A 97 -3.73 -16.54 2.00
CA MET A 97 -4.39 -16.91 0.76
C MET A 97 -3.78 -18.21 0.24
N LYS A 98 -4.60 -18.97 -0.49
CA LYS A 98 -4.11 -20.19 -1.14
C LYS A 98 -2.99 -19.82 -2.13
N ASP A 99 -1.95 -20.62 -2.14
CA ASP A 99 -0.81 -20.52 -3.07
C ASP A 99 0.02 -19.21 -2.96
N MET A 100 -0.14 -18.44 -1.86
CA MET A 100 0.65 -17.27 -1.57
C MET A 100 1.34 -17.38 -0.20
N PRO A 101 2.54 -16.79 -0.03
CA PRO A 101 3.16 -16.71 1.29
C PRO A 101 2.26 -15.98 2.29
N ASP A 102 2.20 -16.48 3.52
CA ASP A 102 1.51 -15.79 4.62
C ASP A 102 2.09 -14.38 4.80
N VAL A 103 1.23 -13.38 4.85
CA VAL A 103 1.61 -11.98 5.15
C VAL A 103 1.15 -11.61 6.55
N GLU A 104 2.07 -11.19 7.38
CA GLU A 104 1.80 -10.68 8.72
C GLU A 104 2.37 -9.28 8.91
N ILE A 105 1.51 -8.27 9.07
CA ILE A 105 1.91 -6.94 9.51
C ILE A 105 1.78 -6.90 11.03
N LYS A 106 2.89 -6.98 11.75
CA LYS A 106 2.88 -6.92 13.22
C LYS A 106 2.42 -5.55 13.70
N LYS A 107 2.97 -4.51 13.09
CA LYS A 107 2.62 -3.11 13.33
C LYS A 107 2.90 -2.29 12.09
N SER A 108 2.10 -1.27 11.87
CA SER A 108 2.36 -0.21 10.88
C SER A 108 1.57 1.04 11.27
N LEU A 109 2.17 2.22 11.12
CA LEU A 109 1.53 3.49 11.39
C LEU A 109 1.63 4.40 10.16
N PHE A 110 0.48 4.81 9.66
CA PHE A 110 0.33 5.82 8.60
C PHE A 110 -0.06 7.14 9.24
N THR A 111 0.72 8.19 8.99
CA THR A 111 0.42 9.57 9.40
C THR A 111 0.19 10.43 8.18
N PHE A 112 -0.97 11.06 8.11
CA PHE A 112 -1.44 11.86 6.98
C PHE A 112 -1.18 13.34 7.19
N THR A 113 -0.63 14.00 6.17
CA THR A 113 -0.50 15.45 6.07
C THR A 113 -0.89 15.90 4.66
N PRO A 114 -1.16 17.20 4.38
CA PRO A 114 -1.47 17.63 3.03
C PRO A 114 -0.38 17.34 2.00
N LYS A 115 0.89 17.37 2.42
CA LYS A 115 2.04 17.21 1.53
C LYS A 115 2.53 15.78 1.36
N TYR A 116 2.39 14.98 2.42
CA TYR A 116 2.94 13.63 2.43
C TYR A 116 2.17 12.69 3.35
N LEU A 117 2.28 11.43 3.04
CA LEU A 117 1.92 10.29 3.87
C LEU A 117 3.20 9.69 4.45
N GLN A 118 3.31 9.63 5.77
CA GLN A 118 4.42 9.00 6.47
C GLN A 118 4.03 7.57 6.86
N LEU A 119 4.85 6.61 6.48
CA LEU A 119 4.80 5.24 6.97
C LEU A 119 5.91 5.05 7.99
N SER A 120 5.57 4.61 9.19
CA SER A 120 6.52 4.39 10.28
C SER A 120 6.19 3.14 11.07
N GLU A 121 7.13 2.70 11.90
CA GLU A 121 6.98 1.54 12.79
C GLU A 121 6.49 0.27 12.07
N THR A 122 6.76 0.16 10.77
CA THR A 122 6.25 -0.95 9.95
C THR A 122 7.13 -2.17 10.12
N THR A 123 6.54 -3.25 10.59
CA THR A 123 7.17 -4.56 10.68
C THR A 123 6.26 -5.59 10.01
N VAL A 124 6.76 -6.19 8.94
CA VAL A 124 6.03 -7.14 8.10
C VAL A 124 6.83 -8.44 8.00
N ASN A 125 6.15 -9.57 8.12
CA ASN A 125 6.68 -10.86 7.73
C ASN A 125 5.94 -11.34 6.47
N ILE A 126 6.67 -11.83 5.48
CA ILE A 126 6.13 -12.46 4.27
C ILE A 126 6.77 -13.85 4.19
N GLY A 127 6.01 -14.88 4.56
CA GLY A 127 6.58 -16.19 4.82
C GLY A 127 7.65 -16.11 5.92
N LYS A 128 8.90 -16.43 5.58
CA LYS A 128 10.05 -16.33 6.50
C LYS A 128 10.78 -14.99 6.45
N ASN A 129 10.43 -14.14 5.49
CA ASN A 129 11.09 -12.84 5.32
C ASN A 129 10.60 -11.85 6.36
N ASP A 130 11.53 -11.27 7.12
CA ASP A 130 11.26 -10.20 8.08
C ASP A 130 11.64 -8.86 7.47
N ILE A 131 10.69 -7.92 7.44
CA ILE A 131 10.89 -6.60 6.84
C ILE A 131 10.49 -5.54 7.85
N THR A 132 11.40 -4.63 8.14
CA THR A 132 11.09 -3.37 8.83
C THR A 132 11.22 -2.23 7.83
N ALA A 133 10.21 -1.39 7.73
CA ALA A 133 10.16 -0.33 6.74
C ALA A 133 9.70 1.00 7.33
N ASP A 134 10.33 2.07 6.88
CA ASP A 134 9.91 3.44 7.08
C ASP A 134 9.89 4.13 5.71
N SER A 135 8.88 4.94 5.45
CA SER A 135 8.73 5.61 4.17
C SER A 135 8.03 6.94 4.31
N ARG A 136 8.29 7.82 3.36
CA ARG A 136 7.54 9.06 3.16
C ARG A 136 7.14 9.13 1.70
N PHE A 137 5.84 9.23 1.47
CA PHE A 137 5.22 9.29 0.14
C PHE A 137 4.72 10.70 -0.11
N GLU A 138 5.22 11.34 -1.14
CA GLU A 138 4.76 12.65 -1.61
C GLU A 138 3.81 12.47 -2.79
N ASN A 139 2.90 13.43 -2.99
CA ASN A 139 1.87 13.38 -4.02
C ASN A 139 0.93 12.14 -3.93
N TYR A 140 0.76 11.59 -2.73
CA TYR A 140 -0.03 10.38 -2.53
C TYR A 140 -1.52 10.57 -2.87
N ILE A 141 -2.08 11.76 -2.70
CA ILE A 141 -3.47 12.07 -3.04
C ILE A 141 -3.64 12.13 -4.56
N GLY A 142 -2.72 12.78 -5.28
CA GLY A 142 -2.72 12.82 -6.73
C GLY A 142 -2.54 11.42 -7.35
N TYR A 143 -1.68 10.60 -6.74
CA TYR A 143 -1.52 9.19 -7.12
C TYR A 143 -2.83 8.41 -6.94
N ALA A 144 -3.48 8.52 -5.78
CA ALA A 144 -4.70 7.79 -5.47
C ALA A 144 -5.91 8.21 -6.33
N LEU A 145 -6.02 9.51 -6.67
CA LEU A 145 -7.18 10.05 -7.38
C LEU A 145 -7.02 10.09 -8.91
N LYS A 146 -5.79 10.22 -9.41
CA LYS A 146 -5.50 10.36 -10.86
C LYS A 146 -4.36 9.48 -11.36
N GLY A 147 -3.76 8.63 -10.55
CA GLY A 147 -2.64 7.80 -10.96
C GLY A 147 -1.38 8.59 -11.34
N THR A 148 -1.23 9.83 -10.83
CA THR A 148 -0.02 10.62 -11.04
C THR A 148 1.17 10.00 -10.31
N THR A 149 2.38 10.48 -10.56
CA THR A 149 3.58 9.87 -9.99
C THR A 149 3.63 10.00 -8.47
N LEU A 150 3.68 8.85 -7.77
CA LEU A 150 3.98 8.76 -6.36
C LEU A 150 5.49 8.92 -6.16
N LYS A 151 5.90 9.91 -5.37
CA LYS A 151 7.31 10.15 -5.07
C LYS A 151 7.59 9.81 -3.62
N GLY A 152 8.83 9.42 -3.32
CA GLY A 152 9.18 9.21 -1.93
C GLY A 152 10.52 8.54 -1.71
N ASN A 153 10.74 8.27 -0.45
CA ASN A 153 11.86 7.48 0.01
C ASN A 153 11.35 6.27 0.79
N LEU A 154 12.08 5.18 0.72
CA LEU A 154 11.77 3.93 1.41
C LEU A 154 13.05 3.40 2.06
N ASN A 155 13.04 3.24 3.38
CA ASN A 155 14.10 2.59 4.12
C ASN A 155 13.66 1.18 4.50
N ILE A 156 14.42 0.18 4.09
CA ILE A 156 14.13 -1.23 4.38
C ILE A 156 15.27 -1.82 5.19
N ARG A 157 14.92 -2.56 6.23
CA ARG A 157 15.83 -3.41 7.01
C ARG A 157 15.26 -4.80 7.12
N SER A 158 16.11 -5.80 6.98
CA SER A 158 15.72 -7.20 7.15
C SER A 158 16.89 -7.99 7.73
N ASN A 159 16.59 -8.95 8.61
CA ASN A 159 17.58 -9.91 9.07
C ASN A 159 17.70 -11.09 8.11
N TYR A 160 16.59 -11.48 7.48
CA TYR A 160 16.52 -12.57 6.52
C TYR A 160 15.59 -12.20 5.37
N PHE A 161 16.12 -12.18 4.16
CA PHE A 161 15.41 -11.84 2.93
C PHE A 161 15.70 -12.85 1.82
N ASN A 162 14.72 -13.67 1.51
CA ASN A 162 14.83 -14.67 0.44
C ASN A 162 14.15 -14.14 -0.84
N LEU A 163 14.95 -13.67 -1.78
CA LEU A 163 14.44 -13.16 -3.07
C LEU A 163 13.69 -14.22 -3.88
N ASN A 164 14.04 -15.50 -3.70
CA ASN A 164 13.38 -16.58 -4.44
C ASN A 164 11.88 -16.68 -4.14
N ASP A 165 11.45 -16.33 -2.90
CA ASP A 165 10.04 -16.37 -2.49
C ASP A 165 9.21 -15.35 -3.27
N PHE A 166 9.81 -14.23 -3.69
CA PHE A 166 9.14 -13.18 -4.46
C PHE A 166 9.18 -13.44 -5.97
N MET A 167 10.23 -14.09 -6.46
CA MET A 167 10.35 -14.46 -7.87
C MET A 167 9.37 -15.57 -8.26
N ALA A 168 9.14 -16.53 -7.39
CA ALA A 168 8.17 -17.60 -7.60
C ALA A 168 6.74 -17.05 -7.71
N ALA A 169 6.35 -16.13 -6.83
CA ALA A 169 5.04 -15.50 -6.84
C ALA A 169 4.76 -14.68 -8.12
N SER A 170 5.80 -14.07 -8.70
CA SER A 170 5.68 -13.31 -9.96
C SER A 170 5.52 -14.19 -11.20
N ALA A 171 5.92 -15.47 -11.16
CA ALA A 171 5.81 -16.39 -12.28
C ALA A 171 4.37 -16.92 -12.44
N ASP A 172 3.63 -17.06 -11.35
CA ASP A 172 2.25 -17.55 -11.36
C ASP A 172 1.25 -16.46 -11.81
N ASP A 173 1.52 -15.17 -11.58
CA ASP A 173 0.69 -14.04 -12.02
C ASP A 173 0.79 -13.79 -13.56
N ALA A 174 1.87 -14.21 -14.19
CA ALA A 174 2.07 -14.09 -15.64
C ALA A 174 1.14 -15.00 -16.47
N THR A 175 0.57 -16.04 -15.87
CA THR A 175 -0.35 -16.98 -16.54
C THR A 175 -1.82 -16.58 -16.48
N ALA A 176 -2.18 -15.56 -15.68
CA ALA A 176 -3.58 -15.12 -15.50
C ALA A 176 -4.01 -13.93 -16.38
N SER A 177 -3.13 -13.35 -17.20
CA SER A 177 -3.41 -12.16 -18.02
C SER A 177 -3.22 -12.38 -19.53
N GLU A 178 -3.67 -13.53 -20.05
CA GLU A 178 -3.79 -13.72 -21.49
C GLU A 178 -5.22 -13.42 -21.97
N THR A 179 -5.54 -12.12 -22.15
CA THR A 179 -6.49 -11.70 -23.21
C THR A 179 -6.16 -10.27 -23.64
N ALA A 180 -5.72 -10.17 -24.89
CA ALA A 180 -5.57 -9.00 -25.77
C ALA A 180 -4.22 -8.25 -25.76
N SER A 181 -3.28 -8.68 -26.60
CA SER A 181 -2.92 -7.97 -27.87
C SER A 181 -1.68 -8.62 -28.49
N THR A 182 -1.84 -9.04 -29.72
CA THR A 182 -0.80 -9.49 -30.66
C THR A 182 0.20 -8.38 -30.95
N ASP A 183 1.43 -8.68 -30.74
CA ASP A 183 2.71 -8.26 -31.31
C ASP A 183 3.74 -7.90 -30.24
N SER A 184 4.55 -8.87 -29.85
CA SER A 184 5.95 -8.63 -29.48
C SER A 184 6.68 -9.95 -29.25
N VAL A 185 7.80 -10.05 -29.91
CA VAL A 185 8.81 -11.10 -29.93
C VAL A 185 9.06 -11.74 -28.56
N ALA A 186 9.02 -13.06 -28.52
CA ALA A 186 9.38 -13.89 -27.37
C ALA A 186 10.81 -13.55 -26.89
N THR A 187 10.90 -12.99 -25.71
CA THR A 187 12.13 -12.93 -24.92
C THR A 187 11.94 -13.82 -23.70
N ALA A 188 12.87 -14.74 -23.52
CA ALA A 188 12.85 -15.78 -22.50
C ALA A 188 12.54 -15.25 -21.10
N ALA A 189 11.70 -16.00 -20.39
CA ALA A 189 11.24 -15.76 -19.03
C ALA A 189 12.38 -15.64 -18.01
N THR A 190 12.86 -14.44 -17.81
CA THR A 190 13.37 -13.98 -16.53
C THR A 190 12.21 -13.23 -15.89
N GLY A 191 11.71 -13.70 -14.75
CA GLY A 191 10.61 -13.07 -14.02
C GLY A 191 10.96 -11.64 -13.61
N ILE A 192 10.80 -10.72 -14.55
CA ILE A 192 11.03 -9.28 -14.33
C ILE A 192 9.76 -8.75 -13.71
N MET A 193 9.81 -8.42 -12.42
CA MET A 193 8.75 -7.68 -11.78
C MET A 193 8.62 -6.34 -12.50
N GLU A 194 7.48 -6.12 -13.17
CA GLU A 194 7.24 -4.86 -13.87
C GLU A 194 7.11 -3.73 -12.85
N VAL A 195 8.02 -2.79 -12.91
CA VAL A 195 8.02 -1.62 -12.04
C VAL A 195 7.05 -0.59 -12.62
N PRO A 196 6.03 -0.16 -11.84
CA PRO A 196 5.09 0.85 -12.32
C PRO A 196 5.80 2.15 -12.71
N ARG A 197 5.44 2.73 -13.86
CA ARG A 197 6.07 3.96 -14.38
C ARG A 197 5.73 5.20 -13.57
N ASN A 198 4.66 5.15 -12.80
CA ASN A 198 4.20 6.24 -11.95
C ASN A 198 4.71 6.14 -10.50
N ILE A 199 5.91 5.59 -10.33
CA ILE A 199 6.65 5.52 -9.07
C ILE A 199 8.03 6.14 -9.27
N ASP A 200 8.41 7.05 -8.38
CA ASP A 200 9.73 7.70 -8.31
C ASP A 200 10.23 7.62 -6.87
N PHE A 201 10.96 6.55 -6.56
CA PHE A 201 11.43 6.24 -5.21
C PHE A 201 12.94 6.12 -5.13
N GLN A 202 13.47 6.67 -4.04
CA GLN A 202 14.78 6.31 -3.54
C GLN A 202 14.62 5.30 -2.41
N MET A 203 15.21 4.14 -2.54
CA MET A 203 15.20 3.09 -1.54
C MET A 203 16.59 2.89 -0.96
N ASP A 204 16.69 2.93 0.37
CA ASP A 204 17.87 2.54 1.14
C ASP A 204 17.56 1.17 1.79
N ALA A 205 18.39 0.19 1.49
CA ALA A 205 18.24 -1.18 1.99
C ALA A 205 19.42 -1.59 2.86
N ASN A 206 19.11 -2.18 4.02
CA ASN A 206 20.09 -2.81 4.91
C ASN A 206 19.61 -4.24 5.21
N LEU A 207 20.22 -5.22 4.59
CA LEU A 207 19.79 -6.61 4.61
C LEU A 207 20.91 -7.48 5.17
N LYS A 208 20.71 -8.11 6.34
CA LYS A 208 21.76 -8.91 6.98
C LYS A 208 22.05 -10.19 6.23
N GLN A 209 21.01 -10.90 5.78
CA GLN A 209 21.15 -12.09 4.95
C GLN A 209 20.17 -12.03 3.79
N VAL A 210 20.67 -12.22 2.58
CA VAL A 210 19.87 -12.28 1.36
C VAL A 210 20.15 -13.60 0.66
N LEU A 211 19.08 -14.34 0.34
CA LEU A 211 19.16 -15.53 -0.49
C LEU A 211 18.68 -15.20 -1.90
N PHE A 212 19.48 -15.55 -2.89
CA PHE A 212 19.14 -15.43 -4.30
C PHE A 212 19.67 -16.64 -5.05
N ASP A 213 18.79 -17.41 -5.68
CA ASP A 213 19.04 -18.73 -6.24
C ASP A 213 19.67 -19.63 -5.15
N LYS A 214 20.88 -20.12 -5.36
CA LYS A 214 21.65 -20.94 -4.40
C LYS A 214 22.70 -20.14 -3.64
N MET A 215 22.76 -18.83 -3.85
CA MET A 215 23.71 -17.93 -3.22
C MET A 215 23.17 -17.32 -1.94
N SER A 216 24.05 -17.12 -0.97
CA SER A 216 23.75 -16.37 0.25
C SER A 216 24.68 -15.18 0.37
N PHE A 217 24.11 -14.00 0.45
CA PHE A 217 24.83 -12.74 0.65
C PHE A 217 24.61 -12.25 2.07
N ASN A 218 25.65 -11.76 2.72
CA ASN A 218 25.57 -11.24 4.07
C ASN A 218 25.93 -9.75 4.12
N ASN A 219 25.22 -9.02 4.98
CA ASN A 219 25.42 -7.59 5.23
C ASN A 219 25.37 -6.73 3.96
N MET A 220 24.32 -6.96 3.15
CA MET A 220 24.07 -6.14 1.97
C MET A 220 23.52 -4.78 2.37
N ASN A 221 24.19 -3.73 1.92
CA ASN A 221 23.72 -2.36 2.03
C ASN A 221 23.72 -1.74 0.64
N GLY A 222 22.65 -1.08 0.29
CA GLY A 222 22.51 -0.51 -1.05
C GLY A 222 21.49 0.61 -1.13
N LYS A 223 21.65 1.39 -2.20
CA LYS A 223 20.66 2.38 -2.62
C LYS A 223 20.14 1.97 -3.98
N LEU A 224 18.81 1.96 -4.09
CA LEU A 224 18.13 1.79 -5.36
C LEU A 224 17.34 3.05 -5.69
N VAL A 225 17.32 3.40 -6.96
CA VAL A 225 16.44 4.44 -7.47
C VAL A 225 15.48 3.78 -8.43
N VAL A 226 14.19 3.86 -8.12
CA VAL A 226 13.10 3.37 -8.97
C VAL A 226 12.47 4.58 -9.63
N LYS A 227 12.57 4.69 -10.94
CA LYS A 227 12.04 5.84 -11.68
C LYS A 227 11.66 5.46 -13.10
N ASP A 228 10.53 5.95 -13.59
CA ASP A 228 10.06 5.75 -14.97
C ASP A 228 10.00 4.27 -15.40
N GLY A 229 9.63 3.37 -14.45
CA GLY A 229 9.58 1.92 -14.71
C GLY A 229 10.94 1.24 -14.77
N LYS A 230 11.99 1.86 -14.25
CA LYS A 230 13.36 1.34 -14.20
C LYS A 230 13.89 1.32 -12.77
N VAL A 231 14.81 0.40 -12.54
CA VAL A 231 15.60 0.26 -11.30
C VAL A 231 17.05 0.55 -11.61
#